data_6e59b0dd591724a9673e2d58a6593529
#
_entry.id   6e59b0dd591724a9673e2d58a6593529
#
_cell.length_a   1.000
_cell.length_b   1.000
_cell.length_c   1.000
_cell.angle_alpha   90.00
_cell.angle_beta   90.00
_cell.angle_gamma   90.00
#
_symmetry.space_group_name_H-M   'P 1'
#
loop_
_entity.id
_entity.type
_entity.pdbx_description
1 polymer ?
#
loop_
_entity_poly.entity_id
_entity_poly.type
_entity_poly.pdbx_seq_one_letter_code
_entity_poly.pdbx_strand_id
1 'polypeptide(L)'
;MAAVTVRNVWKEYGAQVVLENVRLEIADHEFVTIVGASGCGKTTFLKMLLGMEQPTRGQILIDGVPIRPEPDPDRGVVFQRYSAFPHLTVIDNVMLGLELRSSKITGRLFGAARREARAAAMAMLESVGLAHAADRYPAQLSGGMQQRMSIAQAVIRKPKILLLDEPFGALDPGVTADMHELILRLWEENRMTIFMVSHDIQESFQLGTRLLTFDKLRHDPQSPEAYGASVTYDMPLKRRTPSESSRA
;
A
#
# COMPACT_ATOMS: atom_id res chain seq x y z
N MET A 1 4.77 8.01 13.41
CA MET A 1 5.39 8.86 12.40
C MET A 1 6.25 7.99 11.52
N ALA A 2 6.29 8.20 10.21
CA ALA A 2 7.06 7.34 9.31
C ALA A 2 7.59 8.15 8.13
N ALA A 3 8.67 8.88 8.37
CA ALA A 3 9.45 9.50 7.31
C ALA A 3 10.27 8.43 6.58
N VAL A 4 10.31 8.50 5.25
CA VAL A 4 11.04 7.55 4.42
C VAL A 4 12.13 8.27 3.64
N THR A 5 13.38 7.80 3.78
CA THR A 5 14.53 8.30 3.03
C THR A 5 15.08 7.21 2.13
N VAL A 6 15.17 7.48 0.84
CA VAL A 6 15.74 6.58 -0.18
C VAL A 6 17.05 7.18 -0.68
N ARG A 7 18.17 6.48 -0.45
CA ARG A 7 19.50 6.98 -0.76
C ARG A 7 20.18 6.16 -1.84
N ASN A 8 20.26 6.70 -3.06
CA ASN A 8 20.96 6.11 -4.20
C ASN A 8 20.60 4.64 -4.46
N VAL A 9 19.31 4.32 -4.40
CA VAL A 9 18.84 2.96 -4.51
C VAL A 9 18.89 2.47 -5.96
N TRP A 10 19.48 1.29 -6.13
CA TRP A 10 19.51 0.51 -7.36
C TRP A 10 18.88 -0.84 -7.12
N LYS A 11 18.24 -1.40 -8.13
CA LYS A 11 17.77 -2.78 -8.13
C LYS A 11 18.08 -3.45 -9.44
N GLU A 12 18.83 -4.54 -9.36
CA GLU A 12 19.31 -5.32 -10.49
C GLU A 12 18.91 -6.80 -10.29
N TYR A 13 18.56 -7.47 -11.37
CA TYR A 13 18.34 -8.91 -11.44
C TYR A 13 19.24 -9.48 -12.54
N GLY A 14 20.41 -10.02 -12.16
CA GLY A 14 21.45 -10.39 -13.11
C GLY A 14 21.93 -9.16 -13.92
N ALA A 15 21.81 -9.21 -15.23
CA ALA A 15 22.17 -8.10 -16.12
C ALA A 15 21.07 -7.03 -16.23
N GLN A 16 19.85 -7.33 -15.80
CA GLN A 16 18.72 -6.42 -15.93
C GLN A 16 18.72 -5.37 -14.81
N VAL A 17 18.89 -4.10 -15.16
CA VAL A 17 18.70 -2.96 -14.25
C VAL A 17 17.22 -2.57 -14.26
N VAL A 18 16.56 -2.70 -13.11
CA VAL A 18 15.13 -2.36 -12.96
C VAL A 18 14.95 -0.95 -12.40
N LEU A 19 15.71 -0.62 -11.35
CA LEU A 19 15.72 0.73 -10.77
C LEU A 19 17.15 1.26 -10.73
N GLU A 20 17.28 2.55 -11.05
CA GLU A 20 18.56 3.21 -11.17
C GLU A 20 18.59 4.50 -10.36
N ASN A 21 19.50 4.56 -9.38
CA ASN A 21 19.83 5.75 -8.60
C ASN A 21 18.61 6.52 -8.05
N VAL A 22 17.64 5.80 -7.50
CA VAL A 22 16.46 6.42 -6.89
C VAL A 22 16.85 7.17 -5.62
N ARG A 23 16.44 8.44 -5.52
CA ARG A 23 16.64 9.30 -4.34
C ARG A 23 15.32 9.97 -4.00
N LEU A 24 14.86 9.84 -2.75
CA LEU A 24 13.62 10.43 -2.27
C LEU A 24 13.73 10.74 -0.79
N GLU A 25 13.08 11.83 -0.40
CA GLU A 25 12.79 12.14 1.00
C GLU A 25 11.29 12.38 1.12
N ILE A 26 10.61 11.49 1.83
CA ILE A 26 9.16 11.51 2.04
C ILE A 26 8.91 11.84 3.50
N ALA A 27 8.13 12.88 3.74
CA ALA A 27 7.76 13.26 5.09
C ALA A 27 6.72 12.29 5.68
N ASP A 28 6.58 12.34 7.01
CA ASP A 28 5.53 11.63 7.70
C ASP A 28 4.15 12.12 7.24
N HIS A 29 3.19 11.19 7.15
CA HIS A 29 1.82 11.48 6.77
C HIS A 29 1.66 12.06 5.35
N GLU A 30 2.57 11.78 4.42
CA GLU A 30 2.35 12.05 3.01
C GLU A 30 1.53 10.91 2.34
N PHE A 31 0.67 11.28 1.39
CA PHE A 31 0.04 10.34 0.48
C PHE A 31 0.78 10.44 -0.88
N VAL A 32 1.71 9.53 -1.09
CA VAL A 32 2.57 9.50 -2.27
C VAL A 32 1.95 8.61 -3.33
N THR A 33 1.64 9.15 -4.50
CA THR A 33 1.21 8.38 -5.66
C THR A 33 2.36 8.18 -6.63
N ILE A 34 2.46 6.97 -7.18
CA ILE A 34 3.55 6.55 -8.06
C ILE A 34 2.94 6.12 -9.39
N VAL A 35 3.28 6.82 -10.45
CA VAL A 35 2.86 6.50 -11.82
C VAL A 35 4.07 6.17 -12.71
N GLY A 36 3.82 5.56 -13.85
CA GLY A 36 4.84 5.22 -14.84
C GLY A 36 4.44 4.02 -15.68
N ALA A 37 5.20 3.75 -16.74
CA ALA A 37 4.94 2.65 -17.66
C ALA A 37 4.91 1.27 -16.96
N SER A 38 4.20 0.31 -17.55
CA SER A 38 4.22 -1.07 -17.05
C SER A 38 5.65 -1.63 -17.11
N GLY A 39 6.06 -2.34 -16.05
CA GLY A 39 7.39 -2.93 -15.95
C GLY A 39 8.52 -1.97 -15.59
N CYS A 40 8.27 -0.67 -15.31
CA CYS A 40 9.30 0.27 -14.91
C CYS A 40 9.76 0.13 -13.43
N GLY A 41 9.36 -0.93 -12.72
CA GLY A 41 9.86 -1.21 -11.37
C GLY A 41 9.06 -0.64 -10.20
N LYS A 42 7.85 -0.08 -10.41
CA LYS A 42 7.00 0.46 -9.34
C LYS A 42 6.69 -0.58 -8.24
N THR A 43 6.21 -1.75 -8.64
CA THR A 43 5.95 -2.87 -7.71
C THR A 43 7.24 -3.35 -7.03
N THR A 44 8.38 -3.34 -7.73
CA THR A 44 9.69 -3.65 -7.15
C THR A 44 10.07 -2.64 -6.06
N PHE A 45 9.81 -1.36 -6.31
CA PHE A 45 10.03 -0.31 -5.31
C PHE A 45 9.14 -0.51 -4.08
N LEU A 46 7.83 -0.83 -4.26
CA LEU A 46 6.94 -1.15 -3.13
C LEU A 46 7.42 -2.38 -2.36
N LYS A 47 7.89 -3.44 -3.04
CA LYS A 47 8.45 -4.63 -2.37
C LYS A 47 9.69 -4.32 -1.54
N MET A 48 10.53 -3.39 -1.99
CA MET A 48 11.67 -2.92 -1.19
C MET A 48 11.22 -2.12 0.03
N LEU A 49 10.21 -1.25 -0.10
CA LEU A 49 9.61 -0.55 1.05
C LEU A 49 9.00 -1.52 2.06
N LEU A 50 8.41 -2.63 1.57
CA LEU A 50 7.86 -3.68 2.44
C LEU A 50 8.96 -4.51 3.13
N GLY A 51 10.20 -4.53 2.60
CA GLY A 51 11.30 -5.36 3.08
C GLY A 51 11.32 -6.77 2.48
N MET A 52 10.45 -7.06 1.50
CA MET A 52 10.43 -8.33 0.77
C MET A 52 11.59 -8.45 -0.22
N GLU A 53 12.12 -7.33 -0.66
CA GLU A 53 13.29 -7.25 -1.52
C GLU A 53 14.29 -6.24 -0.96
N GLN A 54 15.58 -6.48 -1.24
CA GLN A 54 16.64 -5.56 -0.86
C GLN A 54 17.17 -4.81 -2.08
N PRO A 55 17.56 -3.54 -1.96
CA PRO A 55 18.28 -2.87 -3.01
C PRO A 55 19.63 -3.56 -3.29
N THR A 56 20.07 -3.55 -4.56
CA THR A 56 21.39 -4.04 -4.94
C THR A 56 22.49 -3.08 -4.48
N ARG A 57 22.18 -1.78 -4.51
CA ARG A 57 23.04 -0.69 -4.01
C ARG A 57 22.17 0.39 -3.36
N GLY A 58 22.76 1.17 -2.47
CA GLY A 58 22.07 2.19 -1.72
C GLY A 58 21.31 1.62 -0.53
N GLN A 59 20.43 2.41 0.04
CA GLN A 59 19.64 2.01 1.22
C GLN A 59 18.32 2.77 1.30
N ILE A 60 17.35 2.14 1.96
CA ILE A 60 16.08 2.77 2.33
C ILE A 60 16.02 2.81 3.85
N LEU A 61 15.65 3.98 4.39
CA LEU A 61 15.51 4.18 5.83
C LEU A 61 14.05 4.59 6.13
N ILE A 62 13.53 4.09 7.24
CA ILE A 62 12.27 4.52 7.85
C ILE A 62 12.60 5.10 9.22
N ASP A 63 12.24 6.35 9.47
CA ASP A 63 12.62 7.10 10.69
C ASP A 63 14.12 7.05 10.97
N GLY A 64 14.96 7.11 9.93
CA GLY A 64 16.41 7.04 10.01
C GLY A 64 16.99 5.63 10.22
N VAL A 65 16.15 4.59 10.34
CA VAL A 65 16.58 3.20 10.54
C VAL A 65 16.51 2.43 9.21
N PRO A 66 17.58 1.72 8.80
CA PRO A 66 17.54 0.89 7.59
C PRO A 66 16.44 -0.18 7.63
N ILE A 67 15.77 -0.38 6.50
CA ILE A 67 14.76 -1.44 6.37
C ILE A 67 15.42 -2.81 6.51
N ARG A 68 14.90 -3.64 7.42
CA ARG A 68 15.30 -5.04 7.55
C ARG A 68 14.74 -5.89 6.40
N PRO A 69 15.44 -6.98 6.01
CA PRO A 69 15.03 -7.88 4.92
C PRO A 69 13.89 -8.82 5.35
N GLU A 70 12.88 -8.28 5.99
CA GLU A 70 11.69 -9.00 6.46
C GLU A 70 10.50 -8.06 6.56
N PRO A 71 9.27 -8.56 6.33
CA PRO A 71 8.05 -7.78 6.56
C PRO A 71 7.93 -7.37 8.03
N ASP A 72 7.59 -6.11 8.26
CA ASP A 72 7.44 -5.51 9.59
C ASP A 72 5.96 -5.19 9.85
N PRO A 73 5.46 -5.41 11.09
CA PRO A 73 4.09 -5.03 11.49
C PRO A 73 3.73 -3.57 11.23
N ASP A 74 4.70 -2.68 11.24
CA ASP A 74 4.50 -1.25 10.99
C ASP A 74 4.29 -0.92 9.49
N ARG A 75 4.33 -1.93 8.60
CA ARG A 75 4.11 -1.81 7.16
C ARG A 75 2.95 -2.69 6.73
N GLY A 76 1.85 -2.06 6.30
CA GLY A 76 0.70 -2.73 5.70
C GLY A 76 0.84 -2.77 4.18
N VAL A 77 0.26 -3.78 3.54
CA VAL A 77 0.23 -3.87 2.07
C VAL A 77 -1.12 -4.37 1.58
N VAL A 78 -1.59 -3.76 0.49
CA VAL A 78 -2.73 -4.24 -0.30
C VAL A 78 -2.20 -4.49 -1.71
N PHE A 79 -2.18 -5.74 -2.13
CA PHE A 79 -1.76 -6.14 -3.47
C PHE A 79 -2.92 -6.04 -4.47
N GLN A 80 -2.61 -5.96 -5.74
CA GLN A 80 -3.56 -5.99 -6.86
C GLN A 80 -4.47 -7.24 -6.83
N ARG A 81 -3.92 -8.40 -6.40
CA ARG A 81 -4.70 -9.62 -6.18
C ARG A 81 -5.03 -9.76 -4.71
N TYR A 82 -6.29 -10.04 -4.42
CA TYR A 82 -6.78 -10.18 -3.05
C TYR A 82 -6.06 -11.29 -2.29
N SER A 83 -5.51 -10.96 -1.13
CA SER A 83 -4.75 -11.89 -0.27
C SER A 83 -5.62 -12.50 0.82
N ALA A 84 -6.85 -12.89 0.49
CA ALA A 84 -7.78 -13.47 1.44
C ALA A 84 -7.55 -14.97 1.63
N PHE A 85 -7.67 -15.47 2.86
CA PHE A 85 -7.71 -16.89 3.15
C PHE A 85 -9.14 -17.41 2.89
N PRO A 86 -9.34 -18.27 1.86
CA PRO A 86 -10.69 -18.62 1.39
C PRO A 86 -11.49 -19.48 2.40
N HIS A 87 -10.81 -20.14 3.32
CA HIS A 87 -11.39 -20.99 4.38
C HIS A 87 -11.71 -20.24 5.67
N LEU A 88 -11.38 -18.95 5.76
CA LEU A 88 -11.71 -18.09 6.89
C LEU A 88 -12.86 -17.16 6.52
N THR A 89 -13.71 -16.83 7.51
CA THR A 89 -14.73 -15.78 7.34
C THR A 89 -14.09 -14.41 7.16
N VAL A 90 -14.85 -13.41 6.75
CA VAL A 90 -14.37 -12.02 6.60
C VAL A 90 -13.80 -11.51 7.91
N ILE A 91 -14.47 -11.70 9.03
CA ILE A 91 -14.00 -11.25 10.34
C ILE A 91 -12.73 -12.00 10.78
N ASP A 92 -12.64 -13.31 10.53
CA ASP A 92 -11.45 -14.10 10.88
C ASP A 92 -10.26 -13.69 9.98
N ASN A 93 -10.50 -13.38 8.70
CA ASN A 93 -9.50 -12.82 7.81
C ASN A 93 -8.92 -11.51 8.34
N VAL A 94 -9.78 -10.58 8.78
CA VAL A 94 -9.33 -9.29 9.35
C VAL A 94 -8.63 -9.50 10.69
N MET A 95 -9.13 -10.38 11.54
CA MET A 95 -8.58 -10.68 12.86
C MET A 95 -7.19 -11.33 12.81
N LEU A 96 -6.87 -12.05 11.72
CA LEU A 96 -5.62 -12.80 11.56
C LEU A 96 -4.38 -11.90 11.76
N GLY A 97 -4.42 -10.65 11.30
CA GLY A 97 -3.32 -9.69 11.50
C GLY A 97 -3.01 -9.43 12.97
N LEU A 98 -4.01 -9.41 13.83
CA LEU A 98 -3.85 -9.25 15.29
C LEU A 98 -3.38 -10.55 15.94
N GLU A 99 -3.90 -11.70 15.51
CA GLU A 99 -3.53 -13.01 16.02
C GLU A 99 -2.05 -13.32 15.78
N LEU A 100 -1.54 -13.11 14.58
CA LEU A 100 -0.14 -13.35 14.22
C LEU A 100 0.84 -12.44 14.98
N ARG A 101 0.42 -11.23 15.36
CA ARG A 101 1.26 -10.33 16.18
C ARG A 101 1.37 -10.79 17.62
N SER A 102 0.29 -11.29 18.20
CA SER A 102 0.16 -11.53 19.64
C SER A 102 0.59 -12.94 20.06
N SER A 103 0.58 -13.92 19.16
CA SER A 103 0.93 -15.30 19.46
C SER A 103 2.15 -15.76 18.67
N LYS A 104 3.29 -15.85 19.37
CA LYS A 104 4.57 -16.30 18.78
C LYS A 104 4.65 -17.81 18.51
N ILE A 105 3.76 -18.62 19.12
CA ILE A 105 3.84 -20.09 19.09
C ILE A 105 2.68 -20.69 18.30
N THR A 106 1.44 -20.30 18.58
CA THR A 106 0.26 -20.94 17.99
C THR A 106 -0.39 -20.14 16.87
N GLY A 107 -0.05 -18.85 16.71
CA GLY A 107 -0.71 -17.95 15.76
C GLY A 107 -2.20 -17.71 16.08
N ARG A 108 -2.69 -18.11 17.26
CA ARG A 108 -4.09 -17.97 17.67
C ARG A 108 -4.23 -17.32 19.04
N LEU A 109 -5.26 -16.50 19.17
CA LEU A 109 -5.68 -15.91 20.44
C LEU A 109 -6.76 -16.78 21.12
N PHE A 110 -6.79 -16.78 22.44
CA PHE A 110 -7.75 -17.51 23.25
C PHE A 110 -8.39 -16.61 24.32
N GLY A 111 -9.55 -17.00 24.82
CA GLY A 111 -10.21 -16.34 25.94
C GLY A 111 -10.54 -14.86 25.71
N ALA A 112 -10.14 -14.01 26.66
CA ALA A 112 -10.39 -12.56 26.62
C ALA A 112 -9.69 -11.89 25.43
N ALA A 113 -8.42 -12.23 25.16
CA ALA A 113 -7.66 -11.65 24.05
C ALA A 113 -8.32 -11.91 22.68
N ARG A 114 -8.92 -13.09 22.47
CA ARG A 114 -9.67 -13.36 21.24
C ARG A 114 -10.94 -12.53 21.15
N ARG A 115 -11.65 -12.31 22.25
CA ARG A 115 -12.84 -11.45 22.26
C ARG A 115 -12.50 -10.01 21.92
N GLU A 116 -11.40 -9.49 22.48
CA GLU A 116 -10.90 -8.14 22.17
C GLU A 116 -10.49 -8.00 20.72
N ALA A 117 -9.75 -8.96 20.17
CA ALA A 117 -9.36 -8.97 18.76
C ALA A 117 -10.60 -9.04 17.83
N ARG A 118 -11.62 -9.85 18.18
CA ARG A 118 -12.87 -9.92 17.41
C ARG A 118 -13.64 -8.60 17.47
N ALA A 119 -13.70 -7.94 18.63
CA ALA A 119 -14.34 -6.64 18.77
C ALA A 119 -13.61 -5.57 17.93
N ALA A 120 -12.27 -5.55 17.95
CA ALA A 120 -11.48 -4.66 17.11
C ALA A 120 -11.66 -4.94 15.61
N ALA A 121 -11.74 -6.23 15.21
CA ALA A 121 -12.02 -6.60 13.83
C ALA A 121 -13.42 -6.19 13.39
N MET A 122 -14.43 -6.31 14.25
CA MET A 122 -15.80 -5.86 13.96
C MET A 122 -15.85 -4.35 13.77
N ALA A 123 -15.23 -3.57 14.67
CA ALA A 123 -15.14 -2.11 14.54
C ALA A 123 -14.43 -1.70 13.23
N MET A 124 -13.38 -2.41 12.83
CA MET A 124 -12.72 -2.18 11.55
C MET A 124 -13.64 -2.52 10.37
N LEU A 125 -14.41 -3.62 10.43
CA LEU A 125 -15.40 -3.97 9.41
C LEU A 125 -16.52 -2.94 9.31
N GLU A 126 -16.96 -2.37 10.42
CA GLU A 126 -17.90 -1.25 10.45
C GLU A 126 -17.32 -0.02 9.73
N SER A 127 -16.07 0.34 10.02
CA SER A 127 -15.41 1.48 9.39
C SER A 127 -15.24 1.35 7.88
N VAL A 128 -15.07 0.13 7.36
CA VAL A 128 -14.99 -0.13 5.90
C VAL A 128 -16.35 -0.51 5.28
N GLY A 129 -17.46 -0.52 6.06
CA GLY A 129 -18.81 -0.81 5.58
C GLY A 129 -19.09 -2.29 5.31
N LEU A 130 -18.37 -3.20 5.97
CA LEU A 130 -18.47 -4.67 5.79
C LEU A 130 -19.05 -5.43 7.00
N ALA A 131 -19.52 -4.76 8.05
CA ALA A 131 -20.05 -5.42 9.24
C ALA A 131 -21.16 -6.44 8.92
N HIS A 132 -22.04 -6.14 7.94
CA HIS A 132 -23.12 -7.01 7.49
C HIS A 132 -22.65 -8.32 6.82
N ALA A 133 -21.39 -8.39 6.45
CA ALA A 133 -20.76 -9.54 5.78
C ALA A 133 -19.72 -10.26 6.64
N ALA A 134 -19.62 -9.93 7.94
CA ALA A 134 -18.58 -10.43 8.85
C ALA A 134 -18.43 -11.96 8.86
N ASP A 135 -19.54 -12.68 8.82
CA ASP A 135 -19.57 -14.16 8.87
C ASP A 135 -19.60 -14.83 7.48
N ARG A 136 -19.52 -14.03 6.38
CA ARG A 136 -19.40 -14.57 5.02
C ARG A 136 -17.97 -15.01 4.73
N TYR A 137 -17.82 -15.86 3.70
CA TYR A 137 -16.53 -16.25 3.15
C TYR A 137 -16.12 -15.32 1.99
N PRO A 138 -14.82 -15.15 1.70
CA PRO A 138 -14.34 -14.28 0.62
C PRO A 138 -14.98 -14.55 -0.75
N ALA A 139 -15.24 -15.81 -1.09
CA ALA A 139 -15.91 -16.20 -2.34
C ALA A 139 -17.35 -15.69 -2.48
N GLN A 140 -17.98 -15.25 -1.39
CA GLN A 140 -19.35 -14.72 -1.35
C GLN A 140 -19.40 -13.19 -1.44
N LEU A 141 -18.23 -12.55 -1.61
CA LEU A 141 -18.09 -11.10 -1.67
C LEU A 141 -17.97 -10.62 -3.11
N SER A 142 -18.52 -9.43 -3.41
CA SER A 142 -18.19 -8.71 -4.65
C SER A 142 -16.74 -8.25 -4.65
N GLY A 143 -16.18 -7.88 -5.82
CA GLY A 143 -14.81 -7.37 -5.93
C GLY A 143 -14.55 -6.17 -5.02
N GLY A 144 -15.45 -5.19 -4.98
CA GLY A 144 -15.33 -4.04 -4.08
C GLY A 144 -15.38 -4.43 -2.59
N MET A 145 -16.19 -5.43 -2.21
CA MET A 145 -16.22 -5.95 -0.83
C MET A 145 -14.92 -6.68 -0.49
N GLN A 146 -14.33 -7.45 -1.42
CA GLN A 146 -13.02 -8.09 -1.23
C GLN A 146 -11.92 -7.05 -1.06
N GLN A 147 -11.97 -5.97 -1.82
CA GLN A 147 -11.03 -4.86 -1.70
C GLN A 147 -11.15 -4.15 -0.34
N ARG A 148 -12.36 -3.85 0.12
CA ARG A 148 -12.61 -3.29 1.46
C ARG A 148 -12.06 -4.20 2.56
N MET A 149 -12.25 -5.52 2.43
CA MET A 149 -11.70 -6.51 3.37
C MET A 149 -10.16 -6.49 3.35
N SER A 150 -9.52 -6.43 2.17
CA SER A 150 -8.06 -6.38 2.04
C SER A 150 -7.48 -5.11 2.68
N ILE A 151 -8.15 -3.97 2.53
CA ILE A 151 -7.78 -2.73 3.22
C ILE A 151 -7.94 -2.88 4.73
N ALA A 152 -9.05 -3.45 5.20
CA ALA A 152 -9.28 -3.70 6.63
C ALA A 152 -8.18 -4.59 7.23
N GLN A 153 -7.78 -5.67 6.54
CA GLN A 153 -6.67 -6.54 6.95
C GLN A 153 -5.33 -5.78 7.07
N ALA A 154 -5.04 -4.89 6.12
CA ALA A 154 -3.81 -4.12 6.12
C ALA A 154 -3.79 -3.06 7.23
N VAL A 155 -4.94 -2.40 7.49
CA VAL A 155 -5.04 -1.24 8.39
C VAL A 155 -5.30 -1.63 9.86
N ILE A 156 -5.91 -2.79 10.14
CA ILE A 156 -6.28 -3.18 11.52
C ILE A 156 -5.09 -3.19 12.50
N ARG A 157 -3.88 -3.40 11.98
CA ARG A 157 -2.64 -3.37 12.78
C ARG A 157 -2.14 -1.95 13.04
N LYS A 158 -2.80 -0.93 12.51
CA LYS A 158 -2.39 0.48 12.55
C LYS A 158 -0.95 0.67 12.06
N PRO A 159 -0.67 0.29 10.81
CA PRO A 159 0.68 0.42 10.26
C PRO A 159 1.08 1.89 10.15
N LYS A 160 2.37 2.18 10.27
CA LYS A 160 2.91 3.53 10.02
C LYS A 160 2.95 3.84 8.52
N ILE A 161 3.17 2.80 7.69
CA ILE A 161 3.24 2.89 6.24
C ILE A 161 2.23 1.92 5.62
N LEU A 162 1.42 2.39 4.68
CA LEU A 162 0.51 1.56 3.89
C LEU A 162 0.95 1.60 2.42
N LEU A 163 1.15 0.41 1.85
CA LEU A 163 1.55 0.22 0.46
C LEU A 163 0.37 -0.31 -0.33
N LEU A 164 0.00 0.36 -1.42
CA LEU A 164 -1.13 0.02 -2.27
C LEU A 164 -0.61 -0.21 -3.70
N ASP A 165 -0.72 -1.43 -4.21
CA ASP A 165 -0.28 -1.78 -5.57
C ASP A 165 -1.51 -1.94 -6.48
N GLU A 166 -1.82 -0.89 -7.26
CA GLU A 166 -2.98 -0.80 -8.17
C GLU A 166 -4.31 -1.21 -7.50
N PRO A 167 -4.67 -0.61 -6.35
CA PRO A 167 -5.72 -1.15 -5.50
C PRO A 167 -7.12 -1.04 -6.11
N PHE A 168 -7.34 -0.20 -7.12
CA PHE A 168 -8.67 0.08 -7.66
C PHE A 168 -8.83 -0.31 -9.13
N GLY A 169 -7.76 -0.81 -9.78
CA GLY A 169 -7.73 -1.09 -11.22
C GLY A 169 -8.72 -2.12 -11.74
N ALA A 170 -9.32 -2.94 -10.85
CA ALA A 170 -10.32 -3.95 -11.21
C ALA A 170 -11.75 -3.60 -10.75
N LEU A 171 -11.99 -2.36 -10.31
CA LEU A 171 -13.27 -1.92 -9.76
C LEU A 171 -14.07 -1.07 -10.76
N ASP A 172 -15.39 -1.12 -10.64
CA ASP A 172 -16.29 -0.24 -11.39
C ASP A 172 -16.14 1.22 -10.91
N PRO A 173 -16.35 2.23 -11.79
CA PRO A 173 -16.13 3.65 -11.45
C PRO A 173 -16.89 4.15 -10.21
N GLY A 174 -18.13 3.68 -9.99
CA GLY A 174 -18.91 4.06 -8.80
C GLY A 174 -18.31 3.48 -7.51
N VAL A 175 -17.84 2.23 -7.56
CA VAL A 175 -17.18 1.58 -6.43
C VAL A 175 -15.83 2.23 -6.16
N THR A 176 -15.11 2.65 -7.21
CA THR A 176 -13.82 3.34 -7.08
C THR A 176 -13.96 4.65 -6.31
N ALA A 177 -14.97 5.47 -6.59
CA ALA A 177 -15.21 6.72 -5.86
C ALA A 177 -15.42 6.48 -4.35
N ASP A 178 -16.24 5.50 -3.98
CA ASP A 178 -16.45 5.12 -2.58
C ASP A 178 -15.15 4.64 -1.90
N MET A 179 -14.29 3.95 -2.67
CA MET A 179 -12.99 3.46 -2.18
C MET A 179 -11.98 4.58 -1.98
N HIS A 180 -12.01 5.61 -2.83
CA HIS A 180 -11.21 6.82 -2.67
C HIS A 180 -11.56 7.54 -1.36
N GLU A 181 -12.86 7.76 -1.10
CA GLU A 181 -13.31 8.37 0.15
C GLU A 181 -12.91 7.53 1.38
N LEU A 182 -13.05 6.20 1.28
CA LEU A 182 -12.64 5.29 2.35
C LEU A 182 -11.15 5.41 2.66
N ILE A 183 -10.29 5.33 1.64
CA ILE A 183 -8.84 5.34 1.88
C ILE A 183 -8.36 6.69 2.41
N LEU A 184 -8.94 7.79 1.93
CA LEU A 184 -8.64 9.14 2.42
C LEU A 184 -9.03 9.30 3.89
N ARG A 185 -10.22 8.83 4.29
CA ARG A 185 -10.65 8.83 5.67
C ARG A 185 -9.72 8.01 6.56
N LEU A 186 -9.39 6.77 6.16
CA LEU A 186 -8.47 5.91 6.91
C LEU A 186 -7.07 6.50 7.03
N TRP A 187 -6.58 7.18 5.99
CA TRP A 187 -5.31 7.88 6.01
C TRP A 187 -5.28 9.01 7.04
N GLU A 188 -6.31 9.86 7.06
CA GLU A 188 -6.43 10.96 8.04
C GLU A 188 -6.57 10.43 9.48
N GLU A 189 -7.46 9.45 9.70
CA GLU A 189 -7.72 8.88 11.03
C GLU A 189 -6.51 8.18 11.64
N ASN A 190 -5.74 7.44 10.83
CA ASN A 190 -4.61 6.64 11.30
C ASN A 190 -3.26 7.36 11.16
N ARG A 191 -3.22 8.53 10.52
CA ARG A 191 -2.02 9.34 10.30
C ARG A 191 -0.83 8.54 9.74
N MET A 192 -1.10 7.65 8.82
CA MET A 192 -0.10 6.81 8.17
C MET A 192 0.49 7.50 6.93
N THR A 193 1.70 7.13 6.53
CA THR A 193 2.27 7.48 5.23
C THR A 193 1.80 6.45 4.20
N ILE A 194 1.26 6.88 3.06
CA ILE A 194 0.79 5.97 2.00
C ILE A 194 1.68 6.07 0.77
N PHE A 195 2.02 4.92 0.19
CA PHE A 195 2.57 4.82 -1.15
C PHE A 195 1.59 4.02 -2.00
N MET A 196 1.05 4.63 -3.04
CA MET A 196 0.10 4.02 -3.94
C MET A 196 0.63 4.01 -5.37
N VAL A 197 0.75 2.84 -5.96
CA VAL A 197 0.97 2.69 -7.40
C VAL A 197 -0.37 2.75 -8.10
N SER A 198 -0.48 3.61 -9.10
CA SER A 198 -1.62 3.68 -10.00
C SER A 198 -1.15 3.84 -11.45
N HIS A 199 -1.95 3.36 -12.38
CA HIS A 199 -1.80 3.65 -13.80
C HIS A 199 -2.71 4.81 -14.25
N ASP A 200 -3.60 5.26 -13.37
CA ASP A 200 -4.48 6.41 -13.59
C ASP A 200 -3.91 7.67 -12.95
N ILE A 201 -3.56 8.64 -13.82
CA ILE A 201 -3.04 9.93 -13.38
C ILE A 201 -4.12 10.75 -12.67
N GLN A 202 -5.40 10.64 -13.07
CA GLN A 202 -6.49 11.39 -12.44
C GLN A 202 -6.68 10.92 -10.99
N GLU A 203 -6.64 9.61 -10.76
CA GLU A 203 -6.66 9.01 -9.42
C GLU A 203 -5.52 9.55 -8.55
N SER A 204 -4.32 9.66 -9.14
CA SER A 204 -3.14 10.19 -8.44
C SER A 204 -3.31 11.64 -8.00
N PHE A 205 -3.94 12.47 -8.81
CA PHE A 205 -4.25 13.87 -8.46
C PHE A 205 -5.38 14.01 -7.45
N GLN A 206 -6.32 13.06 -7.40
CA GLN A 206 -7.43 13.10 -6.46
C GLN A 206 -7.01 12.68 -5.05
N LEU A 207 -6.13 11.70 -4.92
CA LEU A 207 -5.76 11.08 -3.65
C LEU A 207 -4.44 11.62 -3.08
N GLY A 208 -3.46 11.86 -3.95
CA GLY A 208 -2.09 12.15 -3.55
C GLY A 208 -1.88 13.56 -2.99
N THR A 209 -0.95 13.67 -2.06
CA THR A 209 -0.30 14.95 -1.68
C THR A 209 1.01 15.16 -2.44
N ARG A 210 1.51 14.09 -3.07
CA ARG A 210 2.75 14.09 -3.85
C ARG A 210 2.67 13.05 -4.97
N LEU A 211 3.11 13.43 -6.16
CA LEU A 211 3.15 12.57 -7.33
C LEU A 211 4.60 12.29 -7.72
N LEU A 212 4.94 11.02 -7.81
CA LEU A 212 6.22 10.54 -8.33
C LEU A 212 6.01 9.86 -9.69
N THR A 213 6.82 10.21 -10.66
CA THR A 213 6.82 9.52 -11.95
C THR A 213 8.08 8.66 -12.06
N PHE A 214 7.90 7.37 -12.30
CA PHE A 214 8.98 6.44 -12.58
C PHE A 214 9.07 6.19 -14.08
N ASP A 215 10.23 6.48 -14.66
CA ASP A 215 10.47 6.27 -16.09
C ASP A 215 11.94 5.95 -16.36
N LYS A 216 12.19 5.29 -17.51
CA LYS A 216 13.54 5.05 -18.04
C LYS A 216 13.99 6.25 -18.87
N LEU A 217 14.92 7.04 -18.33
CA LEU A 217 15.48 8.20 -19.03
C LEU A 217 16.44 7.83 -20.16
N ARG A 218 17.02 6.63 -20.08
CA ARG A 218 17.98 6.12 -21.05
C ARG A 218 17.44 4.85 -21.67
N HIS A 219 17.56 4.73 -22.98
CA HIS A 219 17.18 3.55 -23.72
C HIS A 219 18.28 3.19 -24.70
N ASP A 220 18.77 1.95 -24.61
CA ASP A 220 19.68 1.38 -25.59
C ASP A 220 18.96 0.24 -26.33
N PRO A 221 18.65 0.38 -27.63
CA PRO A 221 18.00 -0.66 -28.39
C PRO A 221 18.80 -1.98 -28.47
N GLN A 222 20.15 -1.92 -28.31
CA GLN A 222 21.03 -3.10 -28.34
C GLN A 222 21.16 -3.77 -26.96
N SER A 223 20.87 -3.03 -25.88
CA SER A 223 20.93 -3.53 -24.51
C SER A 223 19.81 -2.90 -23.68
N PRO A 224 18.54 -3.26 -23.94
CA PRO A 224 17.38 -2.63 -23.27
C PRO A 224 17.33 -2.86 -21.75
N GLU A 225 18.10 -3.85 -21.26
CA GLU A 225 18.26 -4.17 -19.84
C GLU A 225 19.32 -3.32 -19.12
N ALA A 226 20.19 -2.60 -19.86
CA ALA A 226 21.33 -1.88 -19.29
C ALA A 226 20.96 -0.69 -18.39
N TYR A 227 19.77 -0.15 -18.57
CA TYR A 227 19.29 1.03 -17.84
C TYR A 227 17.98 0.73 -17.09
N GLY A 228 17.88 1.25 -15.86
CA GLY A 228 16.71 1.16 -15.00
C GLY A 228 15.84 2.41 -15.05
N ALA A 229 14.66 2.30 -14.44
CA ALA A 229 13.83 3.47 -14.18
C ALA A 229 14.36 4.26 -12.98
N SER A 230 14.18 5.55 -13.03
CA SER A 230 14.42 6.46 -11.91
C SER A 230 13.19 7.35 -11.68
N VAL A 231 13.23 8.17 -10.63
CA VAL A 231 12.21 9.20 -10.42
C VAL A 231 12.53 10.36 -11.36
N THR A 232 11.64 10.58 -12.33
CA THR A 232 11.80 11.63 -13.35
C THR A 232 11.09 12.92 -13.00
N TYR A 233 9.94 12.79 -12.31
CA TYR A 233 9.20 13.91 -11.76
C TYR A 233 8.84 13.62 -10.31
N ASP A 234 8.96 14.65 -9.49
CA ASP A 234 8.63 14.65 -8.07
C ASP A 234 7.90 15.96 -7.77
N MET A 235 6.60 15.89 -7.65
CA MET A 235 5.73 17.06 -7.60
C MET A 235 4.85 17.04 -6.35
N PRO A 236 4.89 18.10 -5.51
CA PRO A 236 3.89 18.29 -4.48
C PRO A 236 2.54 18.60 -5.12
N LEU A 237 1.48 17.95 -4.66
CA LEU A 237 0.13 18.17 -5.10
C LEU A 237 -0.64 19.00 -4.06
N LYS A 238 -1.35 20.03 -4.52
CA LYS A 238 -2.31 20.74 -3.68
C LYS A 238 -3.60 19.93 -3.63
N ARG A 239 -3.92 19.38 -2.47
CA ARG A 239 -5.18 18.68 -2.27
C ARG A 239 -6.34 19.67 -2.42
N ARG A 240 -7.23 19.40 -3.36
CA ARG A 240 -8.50 20.13 -3.45
C ARG A 240 -9.35 19.75 -2.23
N THR A 241 -9.73 20.71 -1.42
CA THR A 241 -10.71 20.48 -0.36
C THR A 241 -12.08 20.17 -0.99
N PRO A 242 -12.91 19.32 -0.37
CA PRO A 242 -14.23 18.93 -0.92
C PRO A 242 -15.16 20.13 -1.24
N SER A 243 -14.92 21.31 -0.66
CA SER A 243 -15.68 22.55 -0.93
C SER A 243 -15.42 23.17 -2.30
N GLU A 244 -14.38 22.78 -3.03
CA GLU A 244 -14.04 23.33 -4.35
C GLU A 244 -14.59 22.48 -5.52
N SER A 245 -14.97 21.22 -5.27
CA SER A 245 -15.51 20.31 -6.29
C SER A 245 -16.99 20.54 -6.61
N SER A 246 -17.72 21.35 -5.80
CA SER A 246 -19.15 21.65 -6.03
C SER A 246 -19.40 22.96 -6.79
N ARG A 247 -18.38 23.60 -7.34
CA ARG A 247 -18.49 24.91 -8.04
C ARG A 247 -17.97 24.87 -9.49
N ALA A 248 -17.78 23.71 -10.09
CA ALA A 248 -17.39 23.58 -11.50
C ALA A 248 -18.50 22.91 -12.32
#